data_570bb888789fb418f57a15f1d9845a1e
#
_entry.id   570bb888789fb418f57a15f1d9845a1e
#
_cell.length_a   1.000
_cell.length_b   1.000
_cell.length_c   1.000
_cell.angle_alpha   90.00
_cell.angle_beta   90.00
_cell.angle_gamma   90.00
#
_symmetry.space_group_name_H-M   'P 1'
#
loop_
_entity.id
_entity.type
_entity.pdbx_description
1 polymer ?
#
loop_
_entity_poly.entity_id
_entity_poly.type
_entity_poly.pdbx_seq_one_letter_code
_entity_poly.pdbx_strand_id
1 'polypeptide(L)'
;MLVPWLAIGFGCGILIYFNIDQEPAPWATIVLFATTVAATVLCRHRPVGFPVALGVAVIAAGFMAATLKAVLIAHPVLPKPVWNADVAGYVEIREERERSDRITLRVERISAERMNERLERVRVSVRKGTAPAVGSFVELKARLSPPLEPLRPGGYDFARDMYFQRIGASGFALGRIRTAQSPELPTLRLRYAAAVDGIREAIDKRIRAVLPGDRGSIASALITGKRDPISTQVNEAMYISGLGHVLSIFG
;
A
#
# COMPACT_ATOMS: atom_id res chain seq x y z
N MET A 1 4.33 11.89 -34.37
CA MET A 1 3.98 10.78 -33.46
C MET A 1 4.93 10.69 -32.26
N LEU A 2 4.97 11.72 -31.36
CA LEU A 2 5.87 11.76 -30.18
C LEU A 2 5.17 11.30 -28.88
N VAL A 3 3.84 11.30 -28.84
CA VAL A 3 3.06 11.08 -27.62
C VAL A 3 3.32 9.75 -26.90
N PRO A 4 3.40 8.59 -27.58
CA PRO A 4 3.70 7.34 -26.88
C PRO A 4 5.08 7.30 -26.23
N TRP A 5 6.07 7.95 -26.84
CA TRP A 5 7.44 8.01 -26.33
C TRP A 5 7.58 8.85 -25.07
N LEU A 6 6.68 9.86 -24.90
CA LEU A 6 6.66 10.65 -23.67
C LEU A 6 6.26 9.79 -22.44
N ALA A 7 5.27 8.92 -22.60
CA ALA A 7 4.88 8.02 -21.51
C ALA A 7 6.02 7.03 -21.14
N ILE A 8 6.71 6.51 -22.16
CA ILE A 8 7.87 5.61 -21.96
C ILE A 8 9.00 6.37 -21.24
N GLY A 9 9.34 7.57 -21.72
CA GLY A 9 10.38 8.40 -21.10
C GLY A 9 10.07 8.74 -19.63
N PHE A 10 8.83 9.10 -19.34
CA PHE A 10 8.37 9.36 -17.98
C PHE A 10 8.49 8.10 -17.09
N GLY A 11 8.07 6.94 -17.60
CA GLY A 11 8.23 5.66 -16.91
C GLY A 11 9.70 5.29 -16.66
N CYS A 12 10.59 5.55 -17.62
CA CYS A 12 12.04 5.37 -17.45
C CYS A 12 12.58 6.25 -16.30
N GLY A 13 12.12 7.50 -16.18
CA GLY A 13 12.49 8.36 -15.07
C GLY A 13 12.11 7.79 -13.70
N ILE A 14 10.90 7.25 -13.60
CA ILE A 14 10.44 6.56 -12.38
C ILE A 14 11.30 5.31 -12.11
N LEU A 15 11.59 4.51 -13.13
CA LEU A 15 12.44 3.32 -12.99
C LEU A 15 13.86 3.67 -12.52
N ILE A 16 14.45 4.75 -13.04
CA ILE A 16 15.76 5.24 -12.60
C ILE A 16 15.72 5.57 -11.11
N TYR A 17 14.70 6.29 -10.63
CA TYR A 17 14.55 6.59 -9.21
C TYR A 17 14.55 5.32 -8.35
N PHE A 18 13.84 4.27 -8.77
CA PHE A 18 13.76 3.03 -8.00
C PHE A 18 15.01 2.15 -8.04
N ASN A 19 15.98 2.45 -8.92
CA ASN A 19 17.25 1.74 -9.00
C ASN A 19 18.41 2.48 -8.34
N ILE A 20 18.16 3.62 -7.70
CA ILE A 20 19.19 4.37 -6.96
C ILE A 20 19.20 3.90 -5.51
N ASP A 21 20.38 3.61 -4.97
CA ASP A 21 20.56 3.12 -3.60
C ASP A 21 20.35 4.21 -2.53
N GLN A 22 20.48 5.48 -2.90
CA GLN A 22 20.32 6.60 -1.98
C GLN A 22 19.22 7.54 -2.46
N GLU A 23 18.37 7.99 -1.53
CA GLU A 23 17.33 8.95 -1.87
C GLU A 23 17.92 10.30 -2.30
N PRO A 24 17.60 10.76 -3.52
CA PRO A 24 18.08 12.05 -4.02
C PRO A 24 17.41 13.19 -3.26
N ALA A 25 18.19 14.24 -2.99
CA ALA A 25 17.65 15.44 -2.36
C ALA A 25 16.56 16.08 -3.24
N PRO A 26 15.37 16.39 -2.70
CA PRO A 26 14.23 16.89 -3.50
C PRO A 26 14.54 18.15 -4.30
N TRP A 27 15.33 19.07 -3.73
CA TRP A 27 15.75 20.29 -4.41
C TRP A 27 16.60 20.00 -5.66
N ALA A 28 17.46 18.97 -5.61
CA ALA A 28 18.33 18.59 -6.72
C ALA A 28 17.50 18.07 -7.92
N THR A 29 16.44 17.30 -7.66
CA THR A 29 15.56 16.79 -8.71
C THR A 29 14.71 17.89 -9.34
N ILE A 30 14.30 18.89 -8.56
CA ILE A 30 13.59 20.08 -9.06
C ILE A 30 14.52 20.91 -9.95
N VAL A 31 15.76 21.15 -9.54
CA VAL A 31 16.75 21.87 -10.33
C VAL A 31 17.08 21.13 -11.63
N LEU A 32 17.27 19.82 -11.57
CA LEU A 32 17.48 18.97 -12.76
C LEU A 32 16.31 19.09 -13.74
N PHE A 33 15.10 19.00 -13.26
CA PHE A 33 13.91 19.16 -14.11
C PHE A 33 13.83 20.57 -14.72
N ALA A 34 14.02 21.61 -13.93
CA ALA A 34 13.98 23.00 -14.39
C ALA A 34 15.03 23.27 -15.48
N THR A 35 16.25 22.79 -15.30
CA THR A 35 17.34 22.93 -16.28
C THR A 35 17.05 22.21 -17.59
N THR A 36 16.49 20.99 -17.54
CA THR A 36 16.11 20.24 -18.74
C THR A 36 14.94 20.88 -19.48
N VAL A 37 13.97 21.46 -18.78
CA VAL A 37 12.88 22.25 -19.37
C VAL A 37 13.45 23.51 -20.03
N ALA A 38 14.33 24.24 -19.38
CA ALA A 38 14.99 25.42 -19.97
C ALA A 38 15.76 25.04 -21.24
N ALA A 39 16.52 23.96 -21.23
CA ALA A 39 17.23 23.42 -22.41
C ALA A 39 16.24 23.10 -23.55
N THR A 40 15.11 22.49 -23.24
CA THR A 40 14.07 22.19 -24.23
C THR A 40 13.52 23.44 -24.89
N VAL A 41 13.26 24.49 -24.09
CA VAL A 41 12.81 25.81 -24.62
C VAL A 41 13.88 26.46 -25.48
N LEU A 42 15.14 26.44 -25.08
CA LEU A 42 16.24 26.97 -25.87
C LEU A 42 16.41 26.23 -27.22
N CYS A 43 16.22 24.91 -27.21
CA CYS A 43 16.37 24.07 -28.40
C CYS A 43 15.11 24.03 -29.28
N ARG A 44 14.04 24.77 -28.94
CA ARG A 44 12.72 24.66 -29.61
C ARG A 44 12.75 24.84 -31.15
N HIS A 45 13.73 25.57 -31.69
CA HIS A 45 13.89 25.82 -33.12
C HIS A 45 14.89 24.85 -33.78
N ARG A 46 15.49 23.92 -33.06
CA ARG A 46 16.44 22.95 -33.58
C ARG A 46 15.76 21.61 -33.87
N PRO A 47 15.73 21.12 -35.13
CA PRO A 47 14.93 19.95 -35.50
C PRO A 47 15.37 18.65 -34.78
N VAL A 48 16.65 18.50 -34.42
CA VAL A 48 17.17 17.33 -33.71
C VAL A 48 17.29 17.65 -32.21
N GLY A 49 17.71 18.85 -31.86
CA GLY A 49 17.93 19.24 -30.46
C GLY A 49 16.64 19.26 -29.61
N PHE A 50 15.53 19.71 -30.19
CA PHE A 50 14.25 19.78 -29.50
C PHE A 50 13.72 18.41 -29.05
N PRO A 51 13.59 17.38 -29.91
CA PRO A 51 13.07 16.10 -29.47
C PRO A 51 13.99 15.39 -28.46
N VAL A 52 15.30 15.55 -28.57
CA VAL A 52 16.26 15.01 -27.58
C VAL A 52 16.11 15.70 -26.24
N ALA A 53 16.13 17.04 -26.20
CA ALA A 53 15.95 17.80 -24.97
C ALA A 53 14.59 17.50 -24.28
N LEU A 54 13.52 17.37 -25.09
CA LEU A 54 12.19 17.01 -24.61
C LEU A 54 12.20 15.60 -23.99
N GLY A 55 12.86 14.62 -24.61
CA GLY A 55 12.99 13.28 -24.06
C GLY A 55 13.69 13.27 -22.71
N VAL A 56 14.80 14.01 -22.59
CA VAL A 56 15.52 14.15 -21.31
C VAL A 56 14.67 14.86 -20.26
N ALA A 57 13.94 15.92 -20.62
CA ALA A 57 13.04 16.63 -19.70
C ALA A 57 11.91 15.74 -19.18
N VAL A 58 11.36 14.87 -20.03
CA VAL A 58 10.32 13.91 -19.64
C VAL A 58 10.84 12.84 -18.69
N ILE A 59 12.07 12.35 -18.91
CA ILE A 59 12.73 11.42 -17.98
C ILE A 59 12.96 12.12 -16.63
N ALA A 60 13.48 13.36 -16.65
CA ALA A 60 13.66 14.15 -15.43
C ALA A 60 12.34 14.43 -14.70
N ALA A 61 11.24 14.65 -15.44
CA ALA A 61 9.90 14.80 -14.86
C ALA A 61 9.43 13.54 -14.12
N GLY A 62 9.62 12.36 -14.72
CA GLY A 62 9.29 11.09 -14.08
C GLY A 62 10.10 10.84 -12.80
N PHE A 63 11.40 11.13 -12.87
CA PHE A 63 12.30 11.04 -11.73
C PHE A 63 11.90 12.01 -10.59
N MET A 64 11.63 13.26 -10.91
CA MET A 64 11.17 14.27 -9.97
C MET A 64 9.81 13.87 -9.35
N ALA A 65 8.88 13.39 -10.15
CA ALA A 65 7.56 12.95 -9.67
C ALA A 65 7.67 11.81 -8.66
N ALA A 66 8.56 10.83 -8.90
CA ALA A 66 8.82 9.74 -7.96
C ALA A 66 9.43 10.26 -6.65
N THR A 67 10.44 11.15 -6.72
CA THR A 67 11.06 11.77 -5.54
C THR A 67 10.02 12.57 -4.72
N LEU A 68 9.24 13.43 -5.37
CA LEU A 68 8.20 14.20 -4.68
C LEU A 68 7.14 13.30 -4.03
N LYS A 69 6.75 12.24 -4.72
CA LYS A 69 5.83 11.24 -4.16
C LYS A 69 6.39 10.60 -2.89
N ALA A 70 7.67 10.20 -2.90
CA ALA A 70 8.32 9.61 -1.73
C ALA A 70 8.35 10.58 -0.54
N VAL A 71 8.68 11.85 -0.78
CA VAL A 71 8.67 12.91 0.25
C VAL A 71 7.26 13.15 0.81
N LEU A 72 6.24 13.22 -0.05
CA LEU A 72 4.86 13.47 0.36
C LEU A 72 4.24 12.33 1.19
N ILE A 73 4.75 11.11 1.02
CA ILE A 73 4.29 9.96 1.81
C ILE A 73 5.21 9.65 2.98
N ALA A 74 6.30 10.40 3.15
CA ALA A 74 7.23 10.19 4.27
C ALA A 74 6.48 10.19 5.60
N HIS A 75 6.70 9.17 6.39
CA HIS A 75 6.06 8.93 7.67
C HIS A 75 7.02 8.19 8.60
N PRO A 76 6.83 8.30 9.92
CA PRO A 76 7.64 7.56 10.88
C PRO A 76 7.49 6.05 10.69
N VAL A 77 8.63 5.36 10.69
CA VAL A 77 8.73 3.90 10.63
C VAL A 77 9.37 3.42 11.93
N LEU A 78 8.86 2.32 12.47
CA LEU A 78 9.39 1.74 13.69
C LEU A 78 10.84 1.24 13.46
N PRO A 79 11.84 1.73 14.22
CA PRO A 79 13.23 1.36 13.99
C PRO A 79 13.61 0.02 14.61
N LYS A 80 12.94 -0.40 15.68
CA LYS A 80 13.24 -1.64 16.43
C LYS A 80 11.95 -2.34 16.86
N PRO A 81 11.98 -3.68 17.00
CA PRO A 81 10.83 -4.42 17.50
C PRO A 81 10.39 -3.96 18.88
N VAL A 82 9.10 -3.83 19.08
CA VAL A 82 8.46 -3.43 20.34
C VAL A 82 7.50 -4.54 20.78
N TRP A 83 7.68 -4.97 22.03
CA TRP A 83 6.83 -5.94 22.68
C TRP A 83 5.75 -5.20 23.47
N ASN A 84 4.51 -5.71 23.39
CA ASN A 84 3.41 -5.23 24.22
C ASN A 84 3.07 -3.73 24.04
N ALA A 85 3.00 -3.28 22.79
CA ALA A 85 2.51 -1.94 22.46
C ALA A 85 0.99 -1.87 22.67
N ASP A 86 0.51 -0.86 23.40
CA ASP A 86 -0.91 -0.53 23.47
C ASP A 86 -1.25 0.35 22.25
N VAL A 87 -2.10 -0.16 21.37
CA VAL A 87 -2.50 0.50 20.13
C VAL A 87 -3.98 0.77 20.15
N ALA A 88 -4.37 2.02 19.92
CA ALA A 88 -5.74 2.44 19.73
C ALA A 88 -5.89 3.19 18.41
N GLY A 89 -6.93 2.85 17.64
CA GLY A 89 -7.14 3.45 16.33
C GLY A 89 -8.30 2.83 15.56
N TYR A 90 -8.49 3.35 14.35
CA TYR A 90 -9.56 2.90 13.46
C TYR A 90 -9.09 1.81 12.52
N VAL A 91 -9.91 0.81 12.30
CA VAL A 91 -9.70 -0.19 11.25
C VAL A 91 -9.97 0.45 9.89
N GLU A 92 -8.94 0.63 9.08
CA GLU A 92 -9.06 1.15 7.70
C GLU A 92 -9.22 0.03 6.66
N ILE A 93 -8.53 -1.10 6.88
CA ILE A 93 -8.55 -2.24 5.95
C ILE A 93 -8.67 -3.52 6.77
N ARG A 94 -9.49 -4.45 6.30
CA ARG A 94 -9.64 -5.81 6.81
C ARG A 94 -9.39 -6.79 5.68
N GLU A 95 -8.50 -7.74 5.91
CA GLU A 95 -8.15 -8.82 4.98
C GLU A 95 -8.39 -10.17 5.68
N GLU A 96 -9.15 -11.06 5.07
CA GLU A 96 -9.39 -12.40 5.59
C GLU A 96 -8.44 -13.38 4.94
N ARG A 97 -7.45 -13.88 5.67
CA ARG A 97 -6.49 -14.85 5.17
C ARG A 97 -6.83 -16.26 5.63
N GLU A 98 -6.18 -17.25 5.04
CA GLU A 98 -6.45 -18.65 5.32
C GLU A 98 -6.28 -19.00 6.79
N ARG A 99 -5.17 -18.59 7.41
CA ARG A 99 -4.79 -18.95 8.80
C ARG A 99 -5.04 -17.86 9.84
N SER A 100 -5.14 -16.63 9.43
CA SER A 100 -5.35 -15.47 10.30
C SER A 100 -6.05 -14.38 9.55
N ASP A 101 -6.69 -13.46 10.23
CA ASP A 101 -7.13 -12.22 9.60
C ASP A 101 -6.03 -11.15 9.78
N ARG A 102 -6.06 -10.13 8.94
CA ARG A 102 -5.15 -9.00 9.01
C ARG A 102 -5.96 -7.71 9.00
N ILE A 103 -5.58 -6.79 9.87
CA ILE A 103 -6.17 -5.46 9.91
C ILE A 103 -5.09 -4.40 9.74
N THR A 104 -5.39 -3.34 9.01
CA THR A 104 -4.58 -2.12 8.99
C THR A 104 -5.30 -1.07 9.81
N LEU A 105 -4.63 -0.62 10.85
CA LEU A 105 -5.13 0.39 11.77
C LEU A 105 -4.54 1.76 11.42
N ARG A 106 -5.39 2.77 11.32
CA ARG A 106 -4.99 4.16 11.45
C ARG A 106 -4.83 4.45 12.94
N VAL A 107 -3.61 4.73 13.34
CA VAL A 107 -3.26 4.92 14.75
C VAL A 107 -3.67 6.30 15.22
N GLU A 108 -4.49 6.35 16.28
CA GLU A 108 -4.80 7.58 17.00
C GLU A 108 -3.95 7.70 18.26
N ARG A 109 -3.70 6.58 18.91
CA ARG A 109 -2.85 6.52 20.09
C ARG A 109 -2.02 5.24 20.07
N ILE A 110 -0.74 5.38 20.32
CA ILE A 110 0.17 4.26 20.51
C ILE A 110 1.04 4.56 21.73
N SER A 111 1.22 3.56 22.57
CA SER A 111 2.07 3.66 23.75
C SER A 111 2.83 2.36 23.93
N ALA A 112 4.13 2.46 24.04
CA ALA A 112 5.00 1.33 24.34
C ALA A 112 6.27 1.80 25.04
N GLU A 113 6.91 0.89 25.77
CA GLU A 113 8.19 1.17 26.44
C GLU A 113 9.25 1.58 25.41
N ARG A 114 9.92 2.71 25.62
CA ARG A 114 11.00 3.22 24.76
C ARG A 114 10.62 3.50 23.30
N MET A 115 9.37 3.84 23.05
CA MET A 115 8.90 4.22 21.73
C MET A 115 8.55 5.71 21.71
N ASN A 116 9.19 6.47 20.83
CA ASN A 116 8.94 7.91 20.64
C ASN A 116 8.25 8.22 19.31
N GLU A 117 8.17 7.24 18.42
CA GLU A 117 7.64 7.41 17.07
C GLU A 117 6.11 7.40 17.08
N ARG A 118 5.51 8.39 16.43
CA ARG A 118 4.07 8.46 16.18
C ARG A 118 3.77 7.80 14.83
N LEU A 119 3.50 6.50 14.86
CA LEU A 119 3.15 5.77 13.63
C LEU A 119 1.78 6.22 13.12
N GLU A 120 1.66 6.45 11.81
CA GLU A 120 0.38 6.77 11.18
C GLU A 120 -0.51 5.53 11.03
N ARG A 121 0.09 4.44 10.56
CA ARG A 121 -0.60 3.16 10.33
C ARG A 121 0.24 2.01 10.84
N VAL A 122 -0.45 1.01 11.36
CA VAL A 122 0.13 -0.29 11.72
C VAL A 122 -0.68 -1.41 11.09
N ARG A 123 0.00 -2.44 10.66
CA ARG A 123 -0.62 -3.66 10.10
C ARG A 123 -0.49 -4.79 11.10
N VAL A 124 -1.61 -5.30 11.58
CA VAL A 124 -1.63 -6.30 12.66
C VAL A 124 -2.37 -7.55 12.20
N SER A 125 -1.73 -8.70 12.35
CA SER A 125 -2.38 -9.99 12.20
C SER A 125 -3.14 -10.33 13.48
N VAL A 126 -4.37 -10.81 13.30
CA VAL A 126 -5.29 -11.17 14.38
C VAL A 126 -5.77 -12.60 14.19
N ARG A 127 -6.33 -13.20 15.23
CA ARG A 127 -6.89 -14.55 15.13
C ARG A 127 -8.01 -14.58 14.08
N LYS A 128 -8.07 -15.65 13.29
CA LYS A 128 -9.12 -15.85 12.27
C LYS A 128 -10.52 -15.68 12.85
N GLY A 129 -11.35 -14.90 12.14
CA GLY A 129 -12.73 -14.62 12.53
C GLY A 129 -12.90 -13.59 13.67
N THR A 130 -11.80 -12.97 14.13
CA THR A 130 -11.87 -11.98 15.22
C THR A 130 -11.58 -10.54 14.76
N ALA A 131 -11.35 -10.34 13.44
CA ALA A 131 -11.09 -9.03 12.89
C ALA A 131 -12.34 -8.13 12.99
N PRO A 132 -12.24 -6.96 13.63
CA PRO A 132 -13.34 -5.99 13.68
C PRO A 132 -13.65 -5.43 12.28
N ALA A 133 -14.87 -4.92 12.11
CA ALA A 133 -15.30 -4.30 10.86
C ALA A 133 -14.51 -3.02 10.55
N VAL A 134 -14.37 -2.71 9.25
CA VAL A 134 -13.80 -1.43 8.80
C VAL A 134 -14.61 -0.27 9.38
N GLY A 135 -13.92 0.76 9.84
CA GLY A 135 -14.53 1.92 10.53
C GLY A 135 -14.67 1.76 12.03
N SER A 136 -14.50 0.56 12.60
CA SER A 136 -14.53 0.36 14.05
C SER A 136 -13.29 1.00 14.71
N PHE A 137 -13.51 1.65 15.86
CA PHE A 137 -12.42 2.07 16.74
C PHE A 137 -12.08 0.92 17.70
N VAL A 138 -10.81 0.56 17.76
CA VAL A 138 -10.34 -0.60 18.50
C VAL A 138 -9.15 -0.27 19.38
N GLU A 139 -9.08 -0.97 20.49
CA GLU A 139 -7.93 -1.00 21.40
C GLU A 139 -7.41 -2.42 21.48
N LEU A 140 -6.11 -2.58 21.31
CA LEU A 140 -5.46 -3.87 21.39
C LEU A 140 -4.01 -3.73 21.86
N LYS A 141 -3.48 -4.82 22.38
CA LYS A 141 -2.05 -4.99 22.61
C LYS A 141 -1.44 -5.72 21.44
N ALA A 142 -0.30 -5.24 20.96
CA ALA A 142 0.40 -5.84 19.84
C ALA A 142 1.90 -5.97 20.09
N ARG A 143 2.47 -7.01 19.51
CA ARG A 143 3.90 -7.04 19.22
C ARG A 143 4.10 -6.43 17.84
N LEU A 144 4.88 -5.37 17.75
CA LEU A 144 5.18 -4.66 16.52
C LEU A 144 6.65 -4.85 16.13
N SER A 145 6.88 -4.96 14.85
CA SER A 145 8.21 -5.06 14.25
C SER A 145 8.33 -4.06 13.11
N PRO A 146 9.55 -3.59 12.80
CA PRO A 146 9.78 -2.84 11.58
C PRO A 146 9.27 -3.59 10.35
N PRO A 147 8.95 -2.89 9.26
CA PRO A 147 8.73 -3.52 7.98
C PRO A 147 9.91 -4.39 7.57
N LEU A 148 9.63 -5.57 6.99
CA LEU A 148 10.68 -6.52 6.60
C LEU A 148 11.42 -6.02 5.36
N GLU A 149 12.71 -5.82 5.50
CA GLU A 149 13.61 -5.55 4.38
C GLU A 149 13.79 -6.80 3.49
N PRO A 150 14.29 -6.65 2.26
CA PRO A 150 14.54 -7.80 1.38
C PRO A 150 15.52 -8.78 2.03
N LEU A 151 15.14 -10.06 2.08
CA LEU A 151 15.99 -11.13 2.64
C LEU A 151 17.23 -11.45 1.78
N ARG A 152 17.24 -11.01 0.52
CA ARG A 152 18.35 -11.21 -0.44
C ARG A 152 18.43 -9.99 -1.36
N PRO A 153 19.62 -9.66 -1.88
CA PRO A 153 19.75 -8.69 -2.95
C PRO A 153 18.86 -9.04 -4.15
N GLY A 154 18.08 -8.09 -4.64
CA GLY A 154 17.12 -8.30 -5.73
C GLY A 154 15.83 -9.04 -5.34
N GLY A 155 15.64 -9.37 -4.07
CA GLY A 155 14.40 -9.93 -3.54
C GLY A 155 13.26 -8.90 -3.49
N TYR A 156 12.04 -9.38 -3.26
CA TYR A 156 10.89 -8.49 -3.10
C TYR A 156 11.03 -7.66 -1.82
N ASP A 157 10.87 -6.35 -1.96
CA ASP A 157 10.98 -5.37 -0.87
C ASP A 157 9.60 -5.09 -0.25
N PHE A 158 9.29 -5.85 0.80
CA PHE A 158 8.06 -5.65 1.57
C PHE A 158 8.06 -4.33 2.36
N ALA A 159 9.23 -3.86 2.79
CA ALA A 159 9.33 -2.60 3.53
C ALA A 159 8.94 -1.43 2.64
N ARG A 160 9.39 -1.44 1.38
CA ARG A 160 9.03 -0.43 0.39
C ARG A 160 7.53 -0.44 0.06
N ASP A 161 6.92 -1.62 -0.13
CA ASP A 161 5.47 -1.72 -0.34
C ASP A 161 4.69 -1.13 0.86
N MET A 162 5.09 -1.47 2.09
CA MET A 162 4.49 -0.92 3.29
C MET A 162 4.70 0.59 3.42
N TYR A 163 5.88 1.10 3.05
CA TYR A 163 6.19 2.52 3.06
C TYR A 163 5.23 3.31 2.15
N PHE A 164 4.99 2.84 0.93
CA PHE A 164 4.05 3.49 0.02
C PHE A 164 2.59 3.43 0.48
N GLN A 165 2.26 2.51 1.39
CA GLN A 165 0.96 2.43 2.06
C GLN A 165 0.91 3.21 3.38
N ARG A 166 1.99 3.91 3.75
CA ARG A 166 2.17 4.62 5.03
C ARG A 166 2.05 3.73 6.25
N ILE A 167 2.48 2.48 6.14
CA ILE A 167 2.48 1.51 7.23
C ILE A 167 3.86 1.52 7.89
N GLY A 168 3.95 2.09 9.09
CA GLY A 168 5.21 2.24 9.81
C GLY A 168 5.63 1.02 10.63
N ALA A 169 4.72 0.06 10.86
CA ALA A 169 5.04 -1.19 11.56
C ALA A 169 4.09 -2.31 11.17
N SER A 170 4.56 -3.55 11.33
CA SER A 170 3.74 -4.76 11.20
C SER A 170 3.89 -5.65 12.43
N GLY A 171 2.87 -6.49 12.70
CA GLY A 171 2.95 -7.37 13.85
C GLY A 171 1.72 -8.23 14.04
N PHE A 172 1.50 -8.66 15.28
CA PHE A 172 0.34 -9.45 15.66
C PHE A 172 -0.24 -8.99 16.98
N ALA A 173 -1.57 -9.12 17.09
CA ALA A 173 -2.29 -8.80 18.30
C ALA A 173 -1.96 -9.81 19.42
N LEU A 174 -1.76 -9.29 20.61
CA LEU A 174 -1.59 -10.05 21.84
C LEU A 174 -2.92 -10.04 22.61
N GLY A 175 -3.61 -11.17 22.60
CA GLY A 175 -4.87 -11.31 23.33
C GLY A 175 -6.11 -10.81 22.57
N ARG A 176 -7.08 -10.26 23.30
CA ARG A 176 -8.38 -9.85 22.75
C ARG A 176 -8.34 -8.41 22.24
N ILE A 177 -9.01 -8.19 21.11
CA ILE A 177 -9.28 -6.85 20.59
C ILE A 177 -10.54 -6.33 21.26
N ARG A 178 -10.50 -5.10 21.75
CA ARG A 178 -11.65 -4.42 22.36
C ARG A 178 -12.14 -3.37 21.38
N THR A 179 -13.42 -3.44 21.02
CA THR A 179 -14.06 -2.33 20.32
C THR A 179 -14.43 -1.28 21.35
N ALA A 180 -14.00 -0.05 21.14
CA ALA A 180 -14.23 1.06 22.06
C ALA A 180 -14.95 2.21 21.35
N GLN A 181 -15.48 3.15 22.10
CA GLN A 181 -15.99 4.38 21.55
C GLN A 181 -14.81 5.30 21.24
N SER A 182 -14.82 5.86 20.03
CA SER A 182 -13.79 6.81 19.65
C SER A 182 -13.98 8.16 20.35
N PRO A 183 -12.89 8.81 20.77
CA PRO A 183 -12.94 10.18 21.26
C PRO A 183 -13.28 11.19 20.16
N GLU A 184 -13.03 10.86 18.91
CA GLU A 184 -13.27 11.71 17.73
C GLU A 184 -14.20 11.04 16.73
N LEU A 185 -14.92 11.86 15.95
CA LEU A 185 -15.76 11.34 14.86
C LEU A 185 -14.89 10.81 13.71
N PRO A 186 -15.24 9.67 13.13
CA PRO A 186 -14.51 9.13 11.99
C PRO A 186 -14.55 10.10 10.80
N THR A 187 -13.42 10.26 10.13
CA THR A 187 -13.31 11.11 8.95
C THR A 187 -14.27 10.66 7.84
N LEU A 188 -14.71 11.60 6.97
CA LEU A 188 -15.58 11.27 5.84
C LEU A 188 -15.01 10.14 4.97
N ARG A 189 -13.69 10.15 4.76
CA ARG A 189 -12.99 9.08 4.03
C ARG A 189 -13.15 7.71 4.70
N LEU A 190 -13.04 7.65 6.02
CA LEU A 190 -13.20 6.40 6.77
C LEU A 190 -14.66 5.92 6.76
N ARG A 191 -15.62 6.85 6.88
CA ARG A 191 -17.05 6.53 6.76
C ARG A 191 -17.39 5.96 5.38
N TYR A 192 -16.84 6.56 4.32
CA TYR A 192 -17.00 6.05 2.96
C TYR A 192 -16.37 4.65 2.81
N ALA A 193 -15.15 4.46 3.29
CA ALA A 193 -14.47 3.15 3.26
C ALA A 193 -15.28 2.08 4.01
N ALA A 194 -15.83 2.41 5.19
CA ALA A 194 -16.68 1.52 5.97
C ALA A 194 -17.98 1.16 5.23
N ALA A 195 -18.62 2.13 4.58
CA ALA A 195 -19.83 1.90 3.79
C ALA A 195 -19.55 0.97 2.60
N VAL A 196 -18.48 1.22 1.86
CA VAL A 196 -18.06 0.37 0.72
C VAL A 196 -17.69 -1.04 1.19
N ASP A 197 -16.96 -1.17 2.29
CA ASP A 197 -16.63 -2.50 2.84
C ASP A 197 -17.88 -3.24 3.32
N GLY A 198 -18.82 -2.54 3.93
CA GLY A 198 -20.11 -3.11 4.32
C GLY A 198 -20.91 -3.65 3.14
N ILE A 199 -20.95 -2.94 2.02
CA ILE A 199 -21.58 -3.41 0.78
C ILE A 199 -20.86 -4.64 0.23
N ARG A 200 -19.52 -4.61 0.16
CA ARG A 200 -18.72 -5.75 -0.28
C ARG A 200 -18.95 -6.99 0.59
N GLU A 201 -19.02 -6.80 1.90
CA GLU A 201 -19.31 -7.88 2.85
C GLU A 201 -20.71 -8.46 2.66
N ALA A 202 -21.71 -7.64 2.43
CA ALA A 202 -23.08 -8.08 2.15
C ALA A 202 -23.18 -8.89 0.86
N ILE A 203 -22.48 -8.44 -0.20
CA ILE A 203 -22.39 -9.14 -1.49
C ILE A 203 -21.66 -10.49 -1.31
N ASP A 204 -20.51 -10.49 -0.64
CA ASP A 204 -19.72 -11.70 -0.37
C ASP A 204 -20.56 -12.76 0.37
N LYS A 205 -21.23 -12.36 1.46
CA LYS A 205 -22.12 -13.26 2.21
C LYS A 205 -23.23 -13.86 1.33
N ARG A 206 -23.84 -13.05 0.46
CA ARG A 206 -24.91 -13.50 -0.42
C ARG A 206 -24.41 -14.48 -1.49
N ILE A 207 -23.24 -14.21 -2.07
CA ILE A 207 -22.61 -15.12 -3.04
C ILE A 207 -22.28 -16.47 -2.38
N ARG A 208 -21.68 -16.46 -1.20
CA ARG A 208 -21.28 -17.69 -0.50
C ARG A 208 -22.45 -18.49 0.05
N ALA A 209 -23.56 -17.84 0.33
CA ALA A 209 -24.79 -18.53 0.72
C ALA A 209 -25.38 -19.38 -0.43
N VAL A 210 -25.18 -18.93 -1.70
CA VAL A 210 -25.68 -19.61 -2.90
C VAL A 210 -24.61 -20.54 -3.49
N LEU A 211 -23.34 -20.14 -3.44
CA LEU A 211 -22.18 -20.85 -3.99
C LEU A 211 -21.21 -21.20 -2.87
N PRO A 212 -21.34 -22.34 -2.19
CA PRO A 212 -20.41 -22.71 -1.12
C PRO A 212 -19.04 -23.13 -1.66
N GLY A 213 -18.00 -23.01 -0.81
CA GLY A 213 -16.64 -23.44 -1.07
C GLY A 213 -15.89 -22.53 -2.06
N ASP A 214 -14.90 -23.09 -2.77
CA ASP A 214 -13.99 -22.34 -3.65
C ASP A 214 -14.70 -21.60 -4.80
N ARG A 215 -15.80 -22.14 -5.31
CA ARG A 215 -16.59 -21.48 -6.36
C ARG A 215 -17.14 -20.15 -5.90
N GLY A 216 -17.68 -20.10 -4.70
CA GLY A 216 -18.17 -18.86 -4.08
C GLY A 216 -17.03 -17.89 -3.78
N SER A 217 -15.89 -18.40 -3.34
CA SER A 217 -14.69 -17.57 -3.07
C SER A 217 -14.17 -16.91 -4.34
N ILE A 218 -14.10 -17.64 -5.47
CA ILE A 218 -13.70 -17.09 -6.77
C ILE A 218 -14.73 -16.07 -7.28
N ALA A 219 -16.03 -16.41 -7.24
CA ALA A 219 -17.09 -15.50 -7.67
C ALA A 219 -17.10 -14.21 -6.84
N SER A 220 -16.93 -14.33 -5.53
CA SER A 220 -16.82 -13.17 -4.64
C SER A 220 -15.59 -12.34 -4.94
N ALA A 221 -14.43 -12.96 -5.16
CA ALA A 221 -13.19 -12.26 -5.51
C ALA A 221 -13.33 -11.43 -6.79
N LEU A 222 -13.99 -11.98 -7.81
CA LEU A 222 -14.20 -11.29 -9.09
C LEU A 222 -15.18 -10.10 -8.97
N ILE A 223 -16.15 -10.16 -8.07
CA ILE A 223 -17.18 -9.11 -7.94
C ILE A 223 -16.77 -8.07 -6.88
N THR A 224 -16.23 -8.51 -5.75
CA THR A 224 -15.96 -7.64 -4.60
C THR A 224 -14.48 -7.26 -4.46
N GLY A 225 -13.58 -7.94 -5.17
CA GLY A 225 -12.15 -7.80 -5.01
C GLY A 225 -11.57 -8.50 -3.77
N LYS A 226 -12.39 -9.22 -2.98
CA LYS A 226 -11.92 -9.96 -1.80
C LYS A 226 -11.30 -11.29 -2.21
N ARG A 227 -9.98 -11.33 -2.39
CA ARG A 227 -9.24 -12.55 -2.82
C ARG A 227 -8.82 -13.45 -1.67
N ASP A 228 -8.77 -12.89 -0.48
CA ASP A 228 -8.20 -13.55 0.70
C ASP A 228 -8.86 -14.90 1.06
N PRO A 229 -10.16 -15.12 0.78
CA PRO A 229 -10.81 -16.39 1.05
C PRO A 229 -10.57 -17.51 0.03
N ILE A 230 -9.83 -17.24 -1.05
CA ILE A 230 -9.47 -18.27 -2.03
C ILE A 230 -8.41 -19.18 -1.40
N SER A 231 -8.67 -20.51 -1.44
CA SER A 231 -7.72 -21.47 -0.91
C SER A 231 -6.37 -21.42 -1.65
N THR A 232 -5.28 -21.73 -0.93
CA THR A 232 -3.93 -21.76 -1.52
C THR A 232 -3.88 -22.69 -2.73
N GLN A 233 -4.56 -23.84 -2.64
CA GLN A 233 -4.61 -24.83 -3.71
C GLN A 233 -5.26 -24.30 -4.99
N VAL A 234 -6.37 -23.57 -4.88
CA VAL A 234 -7.04 -22.92 -6.02
C VAL A 234 -6.18 -21.79 -6.59
N ASN A 235 -5.54 -21.01 -5.72
CA ASN A 235 -4.67 -19.94 -6.15
C ASN A 235 -3.46 -20.46 -6.94
N GLU A 236 -2.84 -21.57 -6.49
CA GLU A 236 -1.76 -22.25 -7.21
C GLU A 236 -2.25 -22.80 -8.56
N ALA A 237 -3.41 -23.44 -8.61
CA ALA A 237 -3.99 -23.95 -9.85
C ALA A 237 -4.27 -22.81 -10.85
N MET A 238 -4.73 -21.65 -10.40
CA MET A 238 -4.92 -20.46 -11.25
C MET A 238 -3.59 -19.88 -11.73
N TYR A 239 -2.56 -19.92 -10.92
CA TYR A 239 -1.21 -19.51 -11.34
C TYR A 239 -0.65 -20.44 -12.43
N ILE A 240 -0.74 -21.76 -12.25
CA ILE A 240 -0.26 -22.77 -13.20
C ILE A 240 -1.03 -22.68 -14.52
N SER A 241 -2.34 -22.43 -14.47
CA SER A 241 -3.19 -22.28 -15.67
C SER A 241 -3.06 -20.90 -16.37
N GLY A 242 -2.24 -19.99 -15.84
CA GLY A 242 -2.08 -18.63 -16.39
C GLY A 242 -3.26 -17.69 -16.10
N LEU A 243 -4.26 -18.13 -15.32
CA LEU A 243 -5.45 -17.33 -14.96
C LEU A 243 -5.22 -16.41 -13.75
N GLY A 244 -4.05 -16.44 -13.14
CA GLY A 244 -3.72 -15.61 -11.97
C GLY A 244 -3.87 -14.10 -12.24
N HIS A 245 -3.64 -13.65 -13.49
CA HIS A 245 -3.82 -12.26 -13.88
C HIS A 245 -5.29 -11.80 -13.87
N VAL A 246 -6.25 -12.70 -14.13
CA VAL A 246 -7.68 -12.38 -14.09
C VAL A 246 -8.09 -11.91 -12.71
N LEU A 247 -7.64 -12.59 -11.66
CA LEU A 247 -7.85 -12.14 -10.28
C LEU A 247 -7.13 -10.83 -9.96
N SER A 248 -6.04 -10.49 -10.69
CA SER A 248 -5.29 -9.26 -10.42
C SER A 248 -5.90 -8.02 -11.09
N ILE A 249 -6.69 -8.16 -12.12
CA ILE A 249 -7.33 -7.05 -12.84
C ILE A 249 -8.64 -6.62 -12.15
N PHE A 250 -9.39 -7.57 -11.60
CA PHE A 250 -10.72 -7.33 -11.05
C PHE A 250 -10.75 -7.14 -9.52
N GLY A 251 -9.60 -7.13 -8.83
CA GLY A 251 -9.52 -7.00 -7.38
C GLY A 251 -8.73 -5.82 -6.85
#